data_f6eddefb28a5793eb58681f17a304b22
#
_entry.id   f6eddefb28a5793eb58681f17a304b22
#
_cell.length_a   1.000
_cell.length_b   1.000
_cell.length_c   1.000
_cell.angle_alpha   90.00
_cell.angle_beta   90.00
_cell.angle_gamma   90.00
#
_symmetry.space_group_name_H-M   'P 1'
#
loop_
_entity.id
_entity.type
_entity.pdbx_description
1 polymer ?
#
loop_
_entity_poly.entity_id
_entity_poly.type
_entity_poly.pdbx_seq_one_letter_code
_entity_poly.pdbx_strand_id
1 'polypeptide(L)'
;MERPTALEAENITRHYKSSGRGVENVSFELRPGEVFGLVGPNGSGKSTLMRVLSTAIAPESGTFRIGSVNGLEERREARAKMGLVVDRPTHYGDLSGWGNAYLFARSYGMEEGKAQSVLAELFDYFGLAEYRDDRTKTYSYGMGKKLALIEAIAHGPELLLLDEPSLGLDYTSQLAYQAKIRELAATGVAVLVASNQVDEVEAMCERVAFLHRGRLVALGTPESFVSSLEGTRRIVATLRNPVEYGALATVPGVERVTTEGRDLVIHCAERPGLVADVVAGLVDAGGDITDLAVRRPSLEDVFVNLTGEALRDYEA
;
A
#
# COMPACT_ATOMS: atom_id res chain seq x y z
N MET A 1 18.30 -10.15 -23.77
CA MET A 1 17.20 -10.99 -23.30
C MET A 1 16.28 -10.09 -22.50
N GLU A 2 15.05 -9.91 -22.95
CA GLU A 2 14.02 -9.18 -22.19
C GLU A 2 13.83 -9.89 -20.85
N ARG A 3 13.75 -9.09 -19.77
CA ARG A 3 13.47 -9.67 -18.44
C ARG A 3 12.02 -10.16 -18.43
N PRO A 4 11.72 -11.33 -17.89
CA PRO A 4 10.36 -11.82 -17.82
C PRO A 4 9.49 -10.83 -17.00
N THR A 5 8.32 -10.48 -17.51
CA THR A 5 7.36 -9.58 -16.87
C THR A 5 6.18 -10.39 -16.34
N ALA A 6 5.82 -10.20 -15.07
CA ALA A 6 4.67 -10.88 -14.45
C ALA A 6 3.37 -10.12 -14.71
N LEU A 7 3.42 -8.79 -14.61
CA LEU A 7 2.32 -7.89 -14.95
C LEU A 7 2.86 -6.75 -15.80
N GLU A 8 2.22 -6.48 -16.91
CA GLU A 8 2.46 -5.32 -17.75
C GLU A 8 1.15 -4.55 -17.92
N ALA A 9 1.13 -3.28 -17.55
CA ALA A 9 -0.01 -2.38 -17.73
C ALA A 9 0.40 -1.23 -18.64
N GLU A 10 -0.37 -1.00 -19.70
CA GLU A 10 -0.06 0.00 -20.72
C GLU A 10 -1.23 0.97 -20.92
N ASN A 11 -0.99 2.24 -20.67
CA ASN A 11 -1.89 3.37 -20.95
C ASN A 11 -3.30 3.18 -20.38
N ILE A 12 -3.42 2.55 -19.21
CA ILE A 12 -4.70 2.28 -18.55
C ILE A 12 -5.39 3.60 -18.22
N THR A 13 -6.58 3.76 -18.78
CA THR A 13 -7.46 4.90 -18.50
C THR A 13 -8.84 4.42 -18.11
N ARG A 14 -9.36 4.92 -16.99
CA ARG A 14 -10.73 4.65 -16.53
C ARG A 14 -11.24 5.78 -15.66
N HIS A 15 -12.32 6.43 -16.05
CA HIS A 15 -13.00 7.47 -15.28
C HIS A 15 -14.41 7.03 -14.87
N TYR A 16 -14.86 7.51 -13.71
CA TYR A 16 -16.25 7.37 -13.28
C TYR A 16 -17.03 8.60 -13.71
N LYS A 17 -18.03 8.43 -14.57
CA LYS A 17 -18.86 9.53 -15.13
C LYS A 17 -19.49 10.41 -14.06
N SER A 18 -19.81 9.85 -12.89
CA SER A 18 -20.46 10.57 -11.78
C SER A 18 -19.53 11.52 -11.02
N SER A 19 -18.22 11.22 -10.95
CA SER A 19 -17.27 11.98 -10.13
C SER A 19 -16.10 12.57 -10.91
N GLY A 20 -15.91 12.15 -12.17
CA GLY A 20 -14.73 12.49 -12.97
C GLY A 20 -13.41 11.89 -12.43
N ARG A 21 -13.48 11.14 -11.31
CA ARG A 21 -12.31 10.50 -10.70
C ARG A 21 -11.99 9.19 -11.42
N GLY A 22 -10.75 8.74 -11.29
CA GLY A 22 -10.32 7.48 -11.89
C GLY A 22 -8.81 7.43 -12.08
N VAL A 23 -8.37 6.80 -13.16
CA VAL A 23 -6.96 6.74 -13.58
C VAL A 23 -6.85 7.13 -15.05
N GLU A 24 -5.73 7.76 -15.40
CA GLU A 24 -5.47 8.29 -16.72
C GLU A 24 -4.05 7.98 -17.18
N ASN A 25 -3.95 7.26 -18.28
CA ASN A 25 -2.69 6.94 -18.96
C ASN A 25 -1.64 6.31 -18.02
N VAL A 26 -2.06 5.32 -17.20
CA VAL A 26 -1.20 4.64 -16.24
C VAL A 26 -0.48 3.49 -16.92
N SER A 27 0.86 3.49 -16.88
CA SER A 27 1.71 2.44 -17.43
C SER A 27 2.80 2.04 -16.44
N PHE A 28 2.96 0.75 -16.17
CA PHE A 28 4.02 0.18 -15.33
C PHE A 28 4.12 -1.33 -15.54
N GLU A 29 5.19 -1.92 -15.03
CA GLU A 29 5.45 -3.34 -15.09
C GLU A 29 5.87 -3.89 -13.72
N LEU A 30 5.55 -5.16 -13.44
CA LEU A 30 6.05 -5.94 -12.33
C LEU A 30 6.84 -7.14 -12.83
N ARG A 31 7.91 -7.46 -12.12
CA ARG A 31 8.73 -8.66 -12.38
C ARG A 31 8.23 -9.83 -11.54
N PRO A 32 8.48 -11.08 -11.98
CA PRO A 32 8.27 -12.24 -11.12
C PRO A 32 9.04 -12.11 -9.81
N GLY A 33 8.36 -12.37 -8.69
CA GLY A 33 8.95 -12.27 -7.35
C GLY A 33 9.12 -10.86 -6.81
N GLU A 34 8.70 -9.83 -7.54
CA GLU A 34 8.78 -8.44 -7.09
C GLU A 34 7.59 -8.08 -6.18
N VAL A 35 7.87 -7.38 -5.08
CA VAL A 35 6.85 -6.67 -4.31
C VAL A 35 6.88 -5.19 -4.71
N PHE A 36 5.83 -4.74 -5.38
CA PHE A 36 5.70 -3.40 -5.94
C PHE A 36 4.63 -2.60 -5.21
N GLY A 37 4.99 -1.40 -4.75
CA GLY A 37 4.10 -0.47 -4.04
C GLY A 37 3.41 0.52 -4.98
N LEU A 38 2.10 0.66 -4.86
CA LEU A 38 1.33 1.73 -5.46
C LEU A 38 0.85 2.66 -4.35
N VAL A 39 1.51 3.80 -4.18
CA VAL A 39 1.30 4.74 -3.08
C VAL A 39 0.54 5.97 -3.55
N GLY A 40 -0.37 6.45 -2.73
CA GLY A 40 -1.10 7.70 -3.01
C GLY A 40 -2.21 7.94 -2.00
N PRO A 41 -2.70 9.18 -1.88
CA PRO A 41 -3.76 9.54 -0.96
C PRO A 41 -5.09 8.86 -1.32
N ASN A 42 -6.07 8.98 -0.43
CA ASN A 42 -7.42 8.53 -0.71
C ASN A 42 -7.99 9.26 -1.94
N GLY A 43 -8.62 8.49 -2.83
CA GLY A 43 -9.15 9.04 -4.09
C GLY A 43 -8.11 9.27 -5.20
N SER A 44 -6.84 8.93 -5.02
CA SER A 44 -5.81 9.05 -6.07
C SER A 44 -6.02 8.12 -7.26
N GLY A 45 -6.85 7.06 -7.13
CA GLY A 45 -7.15 6.11 -8.20
C GLY A 45 -6.66 4.67 -7.95
N LYS A 46 -5.96 4.38 -6.83
CA LYS A 46 -5.42 3.05 -6.50
C LYS A 46 -6.46 1.93 -6.67
N SER A 47 -7.57 2.00 -5.94
CA SER A 47 -8.63 0.98 -6.03
C SER A 47 -9.29 0.91 -7.40
N THR A 48 -9.29 2.00 -8.20
CA THR A 48 -9.77 1.96 -9.58
C THR A 48 -8.84 1.13 -10.44
N LEU A 49 -7.54 1.36 -10.33
CA LEU A 49 -6.52 0.59 -11.04
C LEU A 49 -6.58 -0.89 -10.64
N MET A 50 -6.66 -1.19 -9.34
CA MET A 50 -6.83 -2.57 -8.83
C MET A 50 -8.06 -3.27 -9.41
N ARG A 51 -9.20 -2.55 -9.53
CA ARG A 51 -10.42 -3.10 -10.15
C ARG A 51 -10.25 -3.37 -11.64
N VAL A 52 -9.50 -2.55 -12.37
CA VAL A 52 -9.18 -2.80 -13.79
C VAL A 52 -8.29 -4.03 -13.91
N LEU A 53 -7.20 -4.09 -13.17
CA LEU A 53 -6.22 -5.20 -13.21
C LEU A 53 -6.84 -6.53 -12.75
N SER A 54 -7.76 -6.50 -11.77
CA SER A 54 -8.52 -7.69 -11.37
C SER A 54 -9.64 -8.08 -12.33
N THR A 55 -9.78 -7.39 -13.47
CA THR A 55 -10.86 -7.58 -14.45
C THR A 55 -12.28 -7.32 -13.94
N ALA A 56 -12.43 -6.71 -12.75
CA ALA A 56 -13.73 -6.36 -12.17
C ALA A 56 -14.45 -5.26 -12.97
N ILE A 57 -13.69 -4.33 -13.55
CA ILE A 57 -14.20 -3.30 -14.48
C ILE A 57 -13.31 -3.25 -15.73
N ALA A 58 -13.88 -2.87 -16.87
CA ALA A 58 -13.10 -2.66 -18.08
C ALA A 58 -12.50 -1.24 -18.07
N PRO A 59 -11.27 -1.03 -18.57
CA PRO A 59 -10.74 0.31 -18.84
C PRO A 59 -11.47 0.96 -20.02
N GLU A 60 -11.38 2.27 -20.16
CA GLU A 60 -11.83 3.03 -21.35
C GLU A 60 -10.82 2.90 -22.48
N SER A 61 -9.52 2.86 -22.12
CA SER A 61 -8.41 2.61 -23.05
C SER A 61 -7.24 1.97 -22.31
N GLY A 62 -6.27 1.47 -23.07
CA GLY A 62 -5.13 0.74 -22.56
C GLY A 62 -5.38 -0.75 -22.43
N THR A 63 -4.36 -1.49 -22.07
CA THR A 63 -4.39 -2.95 -21.92
C THR A 63 -3.49 -3.40 -20.78
N PHE A 64 -3.63 -4.65 -20.35
CA PHE A 64 -2.67 -5.27 -19.42
C PHE A 64 -2.53 -6.76 -19.71
N ARG A 65 -1.37 -7.30 -19.32
CA ARG A 65 -1.04 -8.72 -19.47
C ARG A 65 -0.52 -9.27 -18.14
N ILE A 66 -0.84 -10.55 -17.90
CA ILE A 66 -0.27 -11.33 -16.79
C ILE A 66 0.55 -12.46 -17.42
N GLY A 67 1.86 -12.29 -17.42
CA GLY A 67 2.74 -13.10 -18.25
C GLY A 67 2.34 -13.03 -19.73
N SER A 68 1.98 -14.16 -20.33
CA SER A 68 1.52 -14.22 -21.73
C SER A 68 0.02 -13.89 -21.92
N VAL A 69 -0.78 -13.86 -20.86
CA VAL A 69 -2.24 -13.77 -20.92
C VAL A 69 -2.72 -12.33 -21.02
N ASN A 70 -3.55 -12.01 -22.02
CA ASN A 70 -4.19 -10.70 -22.13
C ASN A 70 -5.36 -10.58 -21.14
N GLY A 71 -5.23 -9.65 -20.18
CA GLY A 71 -6.19 -9.51 -19.08
C GLY A 71 -7.58 -9.06 -19.50
N LEU A 72 -7.75 -8.47 -20.68
CA LEU A 72 -9.04 -7.98 -21.18
C LEU A 72 -9.74 -8.98 -22.08
N GLU A 73 -8.99 -9.73 -22.88
CA GLU A 73 -9.51 -10.70 -23.86
C GLU A 73 -9.70 -12.07 -23.20
N GLU A 74 -8.74 -12.49 -22.35
CA GLU A 74 -8.68 -13.82 -21.72
C GLU A 74 -8.98 -13.72 -20.21
N ARG A 75 -10.04 -13.00 -19.85
CA ARG A 75 -10.36 -12.65 -18.45
C ARG A 75 -10.43 -13.82 -17.48
N ARG A 76 -10.92 -14.98 -17.94
CA ARG A 76 -11.02 -16.17 -17.09
C ARG A 76 -9.63 -16.71 -16.75
N GLU A 77 -8.77 -16.78 -17.73
CA GLU A 77 -7.39 -17.24 -17.57
C GLU A 77 -6.57 -16.26 -16.74
N ALA A 78 -6.71 -14.95 -17.00
CA ALA A 78 -6.10 -13.90 -16.18
C ALA A 78 -6.51 -14.02 -14.72
N ARG A 79 -7.80 -14.22 -14.41
CA ARG A 79 -8.28 -14.44 -13.04
C ARG A 79 -7.71 -15.69 -12.39
N ALA A 80 -7.53 -16.78 -13.15
CA ALA A 80 -6.95 -18.00 -12.62
C ALA A 80 -5.49 -17.85 -12.19
N LYS A 81 -4.78 -16.85 -12.76
CA LYS A 81 -3.39 -16.53 -12.43
C LYS A 81 -3.25 -15.50 -11.31
N MET A 82 -4.34 -14.90 -10.82
CA MET A 82 -4.26 -13.83 -9.82
C MET A 82 -5.02 -14.15 -8.54
N GLY A 83 -4.49 -13.66 -7.43
CA GLY A 83 -5.20 -13.50 -6.17
C GLY A 83 -5.53 -12.03 -5.93
N LEU A 84 -6.65 -11.75 -5.28
CA LEU A 84 -7.08 -10.39 -4.96
C LEU A 84 -7.52 -10.29 -3.51
N VAL A 85 -6.96 -9.34 -2.77
CA VAL A 85 -7.46 -8.91 -1.48
C VAL A 85 -7.89 -7.45 -1.60
N VAL A 86 -9.16 -7.17 -1.37
CA VAL A 86 -9.72 -5.82 -1.38
C VAL A 86 -9.64 -5.17 0.00
N ASP A 87 -9.71 -3.84 0.06
CA ASP A 87 -9.70 -3.09 1.32
C ASP A 87 -10.73 -3.64 2.34
N ARG A 88 -11.97 -3.81 1.91
CA ARG A 88 -13.05 -4.37 2.74
C ARG A 88 -13.51 -5.71 2.17
N PRO A 89 -12.87 -6.82 2.58
CA PRO A 89 -13.26 -8.12 2.09
C PRO A 89 -14.67 -8.48 2.59
N THR A 90 -15.44 -9.10 1.70
CA THR A 90 -16.77 -9.62 2.02
C THR A 90 -16.78 -11.13 1.82
N HIS A 91 -17.21 -11.85 2.85
CA HIS A 91 -17.35 -13.30 2.84
C HIS A 91 -18.82 -13.70 2.85
N TYR A 92 -19.11 -14.93 2.50
CA TYR A 92 -20.44 -15.52 2.68
C TYR A 92 -20.67 -15.71 4.17
N GLY A 93 -21.34 -14.75 4.83
CA GLY A 93 -21.46 -14.64 6.27
C GLY A 93 -22.08 -15.87 6.98
N ASP A 94 -22.90 -16.65 6.30
CA ASP A 94 -23.51 -17.87 6.82
C ASP A 94 -22.66 -19.13 6.63
N LEU A 95 -21.61 -19.06 5.82
CA LEU A 95 -20.59 -20.09 5.72
C LEU A 95 -19.53 -19.90 6.81
N SER A 96 -18.89 -20.99 7.20
CA SER A 96 -17.70 -20.94 8.05
C SER A 96 -16.51 -20.35 7.32
N GLY A 97 -15.44 -19.99 8.04
CA GLY A 97 -14.18 -19.57 7.44
C GLY A 97 -13.63 -20.63 6.50
N TRP A 98 -13.64 -21.88 6.94
CA TRP A 98 -13.26 -23.01 6.10
C TRP A 98 -14.14 -23.15 4.86
N GLY A 99 -15.46 -23.06 5.04
CA GLY A 99 -16.42 -23.15 3.93
C GLY A 99 -16.20 -22.09 2.88
N ASN A 100 -15.91 -20.85 3.27
CA ASN A 100 -15.55 -19.78 2.35
C ASN A 100 -14.27 -20.11 1.58
N ALA A 101 -13.16 -20.36 2.29
CA ALA A 101 -11.87 -20.64 1.66
C ALA A 101 -11.92 -21.88 0.75
N TYR A 102 -12.62 -22.94 1.18
CA TYR A 102 -12.79 -24.14 0.37
C TYR A 102 -13.59 -23.87 -0.92
N LEU A 103 -14.68 -23.08 -0.83
CA LEU A 103 -15.46 -22.67 -1.99
C LEU A 103 -14.60 -21.94 -3.02
N PHE A 104 -13.75 -20.98 -2.57
CA PHE A 104 -12.85 -20.26 -3.45
C PHE A 104 -11.79 -21.20 -4.05
N ALA A 105 -11.11 -22.00 -3.26
CA ALA A 105 -10.11 -22.96 -3.73
C ALA A 105 -10.69 -23.91 -4.82
N ARG A 106 -11.89 -24.44 -4.60
CA ARG A 106 -12.58 -25.28 -5.59
C ARG A 106 -13.02 -24.52 -6.83
N SER A 107 -13.40 -23.25 -6.69
CA SER A 107 -13.77 -22.38 -7.83
C SER A 107 -12.58 -22.09 -8.75
N TYR A 108 -11.37 -22.08 -8.22
CA TYR A 108 -10.12 -22.00 -8.97
C TYR A 108 -9.66 -23.37 -9.51
N GLY A 109 -10.43 -24.44 -9.33
CA GLY A 109 -10.16 -25.75 -9.91
C GLY A 109 -9.19 -26.61 -9.09
N MET A 110 -8.89 -26.24 -7.85
CA MET A 110 -8.03 -27.08 -7.00
C MET A 110 -8.69 -28.45 -6.76
N GLU A 111 -7.87 -29.50 -6.82
CA GLU A 111 -8.28 -30.84 -6.46
C GLU A 111 -8.60 -30.90 -4.96
N GLU A 112 -9.59 -31.73 -4.58
CA GLU A 112 -10.15 -31.74 -3.22
C GLU A 112 -9.09 -31.94 -2.14
N GLY A 113 -8.29 -33.00 -2.26
CA GLY A 113 -7.27 -33.34 -1.26
C GLY A 113 -6.20 -32.25 -1.15
N LYS A 114 -5.79 -31.67 -2.29
CA LYS A 114 -4.83 -30.55 -2.31
C LYS A 114 -5.44 -29.29 -1.66
N ALA A 115 -6.71 -28.98 -1.92
CA ALA A 115 -7.38 -27.84 -1.32
C ALA A 115 -7.44 -27.99 0.20
N GLN A 116 -7.80 -29.17 0.72
CA GLN A 116 -7.86 -29.44 2.15
C GLN A 116 -6.49 -29.29 2.82
N SER A 117 -5.43 -29.86 2.23
CA SER A 117 -4.06 -29.75 2.79
C SER A 117 -3.57 -28.31 2.84
N VAL A 118 -3.66 -27.58 1.70
CA VAL A 118 -3.18 -26.19 1.61
C VAL A 118 -3.96 -25.27 2.56
N LEU A 119 -5.27 -25.43 2.63
CA LEU A 119 -6.09 -24.64 3.53
C LEU A 119 -5.77 -24.90 4.99
N ALA A 120 -5.55 -26.17 5.40
CA ALA A 120 -5.18 -26.49 6.77
C ALA A 120 -3.89 -25.77 7.18
N GLU A 121 -2.86 -25.82 6.33
CA GLU A 121 -1.59 -25.13 6.56
C GLU A 121 -1.76 -23.60 6.65
N LEU A 122 -2.57 -23.00 5.78
CA LEU A 122 -2.81 -21.56 5.79
C LEU A 122 -3.63 -21.10 7.01
N PHE A 123 -4.64 -21.86 7.42
CA PHE A 123 -5.41 -21.57 8.64
C PHE A 123 -4.54 -21.65 9.88
N ASP A 124 -3.65 -22.64 9.99
CA ASP A 124 -2.67 -22.75 11.07
C ASP A 124 -1.71 -21.57 11.07
N TYR A 125 -1.13 -21.24 9.90
CA TYR A 125 -0.18 -20.12 9.74
C TYR A 125 -0.76 -18.79 10.23
N PHE A 126 -2.01 -18.49 9.87
CA PHE A 126 -2.66 -17.24 10.24
C PHE A 126 -3.37 -17.26 11.60
N GLY A 127 -3.26 -18.37 12.36
CA GLY A 127 -3.88 -18.53 13.67
C GLY A 127 -5.42 -18.54 13.61
N LEU A 128 -5.98 -19.06 12.50
CA LEU A 128 -7.43 -19.20 12.31
C LEU A 128 -7.92 -20.64 12.48
N ALA A 129 -7.06 -21.61 12.83
CA ALA A 129 -7.40 -23.02 12.91
C ALA A 129 -8.56 -23.30 13.89
N GLU A 130 -8.54 -22.68 15.07
CA GLU A 130 -9.59 -22.84 16.10
C GLU A 130 -10.93 -22.20 15.68
N TYR A 131 -10.91 -21.19 14.80
CA TYR A 131 -12.07 -20.45 14.35
C TYR A 131 -12.59 -20.90 12.96
N ARG A 132 -11.95 -21.89 12.34
CA ARG A 132 -12.21 -22.28 10.95
C ARG A 132 -13.65 -22.72 10.70
N ASP A 133 -14.31 -23.31 11.71
CA ASP A 133 -15.68 -23.80 11.63
C ASP A 133 -16.72 -22.75 12.05
N ASP A 134 -16.28 -21.60 12.58
CA ASP A 134 -17.14 -20.48 12.94
C ASP A 134 -17.64 -19.75 11.70
N ARG A 135 -18.87 -19.25 11.77
CA ARG A 135 -19.45 -18.45 10.67
C ARG A 135 -18.71 -17.12 10.50
N THR A 136 -18.39 -16.76 9.25
CA THR A 136 -17.59 -15.56 8.97
C THR A 136 -18.26 -14.25 9.40
N LYS A 137 -19.57 -14.21 9.57
CA LYS A 137 -20.27 -13.05 10.16
C LYS A 137 -19.89 -12.77 11.62
N THR A 138 -19.25 -13.72 12.33
CA THR A 138 -18.75 -13.55 13.69
C THR A 138 -17.27 -13.17 13.73
N TYR A 139 -16.59 -13.19 12.58
CA TYR A 139 -15.18 -12.85 12.49
C TYR A 139 -14.94 -11.37 12.81
N SER A 140 -13.85 -11.08 13.51
CA SER A 140 -13.34 -9.72 13.60
C SER A 140 -12.87 -9.24 12.22
N TYR A 141 -12.71 -7.94 12.06
CA TYR A 141 -12.19 -7.38 10.82
C TYR A 141 -10.83 -7.98 10.44
N GLY A 142 -9.91 -8.12 11.41
CA GLY A 142 -8.60 -8.74 11.19
C GLY A 142 -8.69 -10.22 10.80
N MET A 143 -9.60 -11.00 11.40
CA MET A 143 -9.85 -12.38 10.98
C MET A 143 -10.35 -12.44 9.54
N GLY A 144 -11.26 -11.53 9.17
CA GLY A 144 -11.75 -11.43 7.78
C GLY A 144 -10.63 -11.09 6.79
N LYS A 145 -9.73 -10.17 7.14
CA LYS A 145 -8.54 -9.86 6.31
C LYS A 145 -7.62 -11.06 6.12
N LYS A 146 -7.33 -11.80 7.20
CA LYS A 146 -6.52 -13.03 7.12
C LYS A 146 -7.20 -14.08 6.23
N LEU A 147 -8.50 -14.28 6.39
CA LEU A 147 -9.28 -15.21 5.55
C LEU A 147 -9.23 -14.77 4.07
N ALA A 148 -9.38 -13.49 3.76
CA ALA A 148 -9.28 -12.98 2.39
C ALA A 148 -7.91 -13.27 1.76
N LEU A 149 -6.82 -13.18 2.53
CA LEU A 149 -5.50 -13.57 2.03
C LEU A 149 -5.41 -15.08 1.80
N ILE A 150 -5.93 -15.91 2.71
CA ILE A 150 -6.01 -17.37 2.51
C ILE A 150 -6.73 -17.69 1.19
N GLU A 151 -7.89 -17.10 0.97
CA GLU A 151 -8.69 -17.28 -0.25
C GLU A 151 -7.92 -16.85 -1.52
N ALA A 152 -7.17 -15.75 -1.43
CA ALA A 152 -6.42 -15.19 -2.55
C ALA A 152 -5.19 -16.01 -2.93
N ILE A 153 -4.55 -16.72 -1.99
CA ILE A 153 -3.27 -17.41 -2.22
C ILE A 153 -3.38 -18.93 -2.32
N ALA A 154 -4.48 -19.54 -1.86
CA ALA A 154 -4.63 -20.98 -1.77
C ALA A 154 -4.41 -21.70 -3.11
N HIS A 155 -4.86 -21.12 -4.22
CA HIS A 155 -4.75 -21.70 -5.55
C HIS A 155 -3.37 -21.54 -6.22
N GLY A 156 -2.42 -20.83 -5.56
CA GLY A 156 -1.07 -20.60 -6.06
C GLY A 156 -1.02 -19.60 -7.24
N PRO A 157 -1.43 -18.34 -7.05
CA PRO A 157 -1.43 -17.33 -8.10
C PRO A 157 -0.02 -16.94 -8.55
N GLU A 158 0.12 -16.46 -9.81
CA GLU A 158 1.34 -15.85 -10.34
C GLU A 158 1.43 -14.35 -9.97
N LEU A 159 0.27 -13.71 -9.75
CA LEU A 159 0.11 -12.31 -9.37
C LEU A 159 -0.81 -12.16 -8.16
N LEU A 160 -0.38 -11.38 -7.16
CA LEU A 160 -1.19 -11.05 -6.00
C LEU A 160 -1.46 -9.54 -5.96
N LEU A 161 -2.73 -9.18 -5.95
CA LEU A 161 -3.19 -7.79 -5.86
C LEU A 161 -3.73 -7.53 -4.44
N LEU A 162 -3.15 -6.58 -3.72
CA LEU A 162 -3.46 -6.26 -2.33
C LEU A 162 -3.87 -4.79 -2.20
N ASP A 163 -5.13 -4.51 -1.86
CA ASP A 163 -5.64 -3.16 -1.62
C ASP A 163 -5.76 -2.91 -0.11
N GLU A 164 -4.94 -2.00 0.43
CA GLU A 164 -4.81 -1.64 1.85
C GLU A 164 -4.70 -2.90 2.76
N PRO A 165 -3.67 -3.77 2.56
CA PRO A 165 -3.65 -5.11 3.13
C PRO A 165 -3.52 -5.14 4.65
N SER A 166 -2.79 -4.23 5.27
CA SER A 166 -2.53 -4.20 6.71
C SER A 166 -3.55 -3.41 7.52
N LEU A 167 -4.44 -2.67 6.84
CA LEU A 167 -5.43 -1.83 7.51
C LEU A 167 -6.31 -2.68 8.45
N GLY A 168 -6.35 -2.27 9.73
CA GLY A 168 -7.16 -2.93 10.76
C GLY A 168 -6.60 -4.25 11.30
N LEU A 169 -5.37 -4.63 10.96
CA LEU A 169 -4.63 -5.70 11.60
C LEU A 169 -3.87 -5.18 12.83
N ASP A 170 -3.81 -5.98 13.89
CA ASP A 170 -2.87 -5.75 14.98
C ASP A 170 -1.42 -5.96 14.51
N TYR A 171 -0.45 -5.44 15.27
CA TYR A 171 0.95 -5.47 14.91
C TYR A 171 1.49 -6.88 14.62
N THR A 172 1.13 -7.87 15.43
CA THR A 172 1.56 -9.26 15.24
C THR A 172 0.99 -9.85 13.95
N SER A 173 -0.28 -9.56 13.67
CA SER A 173 -0.95 -9.98 12.43
C SER A 173 -0.36 -9.30 11.20
N GLN A 174 0.02 -8.01 11.30
CA GLN A 174 0.72 -7.31 10.23
C GLN A 174 2.06 -7.97 9.90
N LEU A 175 2.86 -8.31 10.91
CA LEU A 175 4.15 -9.00 10.70
C LEU A 175 3.98 -10.36 10.04
N ALA A 176 3.01 -11.18 10.47
CA ALA A 176 2.72 -12.47 9.86
C ALA A 176 2.25 -12.31 8.40
N TYR A 177 1.41 -11.31 8.14
CA TYR A 177 0.93 -10.99 6.81
C TYR A 177 2.09 -10.58 5.86
N GLN A 178 2.95 -9.67 6.31
CA GLN A 178 4.13 -9.22 5.56
C GLN A 178 5.13 -10.37 5.33
N ALA A 179 5.35 -11.22 6.34
CA ALA A 179 6.23 -12.38 6.20
C ALA A 179 5.72 -13.34 5.12
N LYS A 180 4.40 -13.60 5.08
CA LYS A 180 3.80 -14.45 4.04
C LYS A 180 3.91 -13.85 2.64
N ILE A 181 3.74 -12.54 2.50
CA ILE A 181 3.92 -11.86 1.22
C ILE A 181 5.37 -12.01 0.72
N ARG A 182 6.37 -11.82 1.60
CA ARG A 182 7.79 -12.00 1.23
C ARG A 182 8.10 -13.45 0.86
N GLU A 183 7.53 -14.41 1.59
CA GLU A 183 7.66 -15.84 1.26
C GLU A 183 7.11 -16.14 -0.13
N LEU A 184 5.90 -15.65 -0.46
CA LEU A 184 5.30 -15.81 -1.78
C LEU A 184 6.14 -15.14 -2.89
N ALA A 185 6.63 -13.94 -2.66
CA ALA A 185 7.51 -13.26 -3.59
C ALA A 185 8.81 -14.04 -3.83
N ALA A 186 9.41 -14.62 -2.78
CA ALA A 186 10.60 -15.46 -2.90
C ALA A 186 10.36 -16.75 -3.75
N THR A 187 9.10 -17.20 -3.87
CA THR A 187 8.73 -18.32 -4.78
C THR A 187 8.43 -17.87 -6.21
N GLY A 188 8.51 -16.57 -6.50
CA GLY A 188 8.30 -16.00 -7.84
C GLY A 188 6.94 -15.34 -8.06
N VAL A 189 6.07 -15.28 -7.04
CA VAL A 189 4.78 -14.56 -7.12
C VAL A 189 5.05 -13.06 -7.17
N ALA A 190 4.53 -12.38 -8.20
CA ALA A 190 4.56 -10.92 -8.24
C ALA A 190 3.47 -10.33 -7.34
N VAL A 191 3.78 -9.30 -6.56
CA VAL A 191 2.83 -8.71 -5.63
C VAL A 191 2.70 -7.21 -5.88
N LEU A 192 1.48 -6.74 -6.12
CA LEU A 192 1.13 -5.32 -6.18
C LEU A 192 0.41 -4.93 -4.89
N VAL A 193 1.04 -4.06 -4.11
CA VAL A 193 0.48 -3.51 -2.86
C VAL A 193 0.02 -2.08 -3.10
N ALA A 194 -1.28 -1.84 -3.03
CA ALA A 194 -1.82 -0.48 -3.03
C ALA A 194 -2.05 -0.03 -1.57
N SER A 195 -1.36 1.02 -1.14
CA SER A 195 -1.47 1.51 0.24
C SER A 195 -1.28 3.02 0.31
N ASN A 196 -1.85 3.65 1.34
CA ASN A 196 -1.54 5.01 1.75
C ASN A 196 -0.57 5.03 2.96
N GLN A 197 -0.18 3.86 3.48
CA GLN A 197 0.74 3.72 4.60
C GLN A 197 2.18 3.56 4.08
N VAL A 198 2.94 4.63 4.16
CA VAL A 198 4.32 4.70 3.63
C VAL A 198 5.24 3.70 4.31
N ASP A 199 5.15 3.60 5.64
CA ASP A 199 6.00 2.70 6.44
C ASP A 199 5.84 1.22 6.02
N GLU A 200 4.61 0.83 5.66
CA GLU A 200 4.33 -0.51 5.14
C GLU A 200 5.03 -0.74 3.80
N VAL A 201 4.91 0.23 2.91
CA VAL A 201 5.47 0.15 1.56
C VAL A 201 7.01 0.18 1.60
N GLU A 202 7.60 1.05 2.40
CA GLU A 202 9.06 1.10 2.60
C GLU A 202 9.62 -0.23 3.16
N ALA A 203 8.85 -0.88 4.06
CA ALA A 203 9.26 -2.14 4.66
C ALA A 203 9.21 -3.33 3.70
N MET A 204 8.34 -3.31 2.69
CA MET A 204 8.06 -4.50 1.88
C MET A 204 8.41 -4.38 0.40
N CYS A 205 8.35 -3.17 -0.17
CA CYS A 205 8.37 -2.99 -1.61
C CYS A 205 9.78 -2.68 -2.15
N GLU A 206 10.17 -3.36 -3.22
CA GLU A 206 11.44 -3.12 -3.92
C GLU A 206 11.38 -1.88 -4.81
N ARG A 207 10.22 -1.65 -5.42
CA ARG A 207 9.93 -0.46 -6.22
C ARG A 207 8.57 0.10 -5.83
N VAL A 208 8.43 1.40 -6.01
CA VAL A 208 7.23 2.15 -5.65
C VAL A 208 6.85 3.08 -6.79
N ALA A 209 5.56 3.17 -7.08
CA ALA A 209 4.99 4.18 -7.94
C ALA A 209 4.07 5.09 -7.12
N PHE A 210 4.23 6.40 -7.26
CA PHE A 210 3.32 7.37 -6.68
C PHE A 210 2.18 7.68 -7.63
N LEU A 211 0.95 7.47 -7.16
CA LEU A 211 -0.28 7.79 -7.88
C LEU A 211 -0.94 9.03 -7.26
N HIS A 212 -1.08 10.08 -8.07
CA HIS A 212 -1.72 11.32 -7.65
C HIS A 212 -2.73 11.78 -8.71
N ARG A 213 -3.98 12.05 -8.29
CA ARG A 213 -5.08 12.50 -9.17
C ARG A 213 -5.23 11.65 -10.44
N GLY A 214 -5.11 10.34 -10.28
CA GLY A 214 -5.27 9.36 -11.37
C GLY A 214 -4.05 9.14 -12.25
N ARG A 215 -2.91 9.81 -12.02
CA ARG A 215 -1.69 9.70 -12.84
C ARG A 215 -0.51 9.20 -12.01
N LEU A 216 0.38 8.43 -12.63
CA LEU A 216 1.67 8.13 -12.03
C LEU A 216 2.56 9.37 -12.12
N VAL A 217 3.02 9.85 -10.95
CA VAL A 217 3.88 11.04 -10.87
C VAL A 217 5.36 10.69 -10.73
N ALA A 218 5.68 9.53 -10.17
CA ALA A 218 7.04 9.02 -10.09
C ALA A 218 7.04 7.50 -9.92
N LEU A 219 8.14 6.84 -10.34
CA LEU A 219 8.40 5.42 -10.19
C LEU A 219 9.88 5.20 -9.93
N GLY A 220 10.23 4.45 -8.89
CA GLY A 220 11.62 4.19 -8.49
C GLY A 220 11.71 3.26 -7.29
N THR A 221 12.92 3.09 -6.74
CA THR A 221 13.11 2.39 -5.47
C THR A 221 12.94 3.36 -4.29
N PRO A 222 12.49 2.88 -3.10
CA PRO A 222 12.43 3.72 -1.89
C PRO A 222 13.74 4.47 -1.63
N GLU A 223 14.88 3.78 -1.76
CA GLU A 223 16.20 4.39 -1.55
C GLU A 223 16.49 5.50 -2.57
N SER A 224 16.15 5.30 -3.85
CA SER A 224 16.39 6.31 -4.89
C SER A 224 15.57 7.57 -4.65
N PHE A 225 14.35 7.42 -4.13
CA PHE A 225 13.50 8.54 -3.78
C PHE A 225 14.01 9.29 -2.57
N VAL A 226 14.35 8.59 -1.48
CA VAL A 226 14.91 9.22 -0.27
C VAL A 226 16.24 9.91 -0.57
N SER A 227 17.11 9.29 -1.41
CA SER A 227 18.37 9.89 -1.84
C SER A 227 18.19 11.16 -2.66
N SER A 228 17.05 11.31 -3.36
CA SER A 228 16.76 12.56 -4.09
C SER A 228 16.54 13.78 -3.16
N LEU A 229 16.29 13.52 -1.87
CA LEU A 229 16.17 14.51 -0.80
C LEU A 229 17.43 14.56 0.10
N GLU A 230 18.57 14.03 -0.39
CA GLU A 230 19.84 14.13 0.36
C GLU A 230 20.19 15.58 0.70
N GLY A 231 20.69 15.79 1.92
CA GLY A 231 20.95 17.14 2.44
C GLY A 231 19.75 17.81 3.09
N THR A 232 18.58 17.15 3.14
CA THR A 232 17.44 17.62 3.91
C THR A 232 17.26 16.84 5.21
N ARG A 233 16.61 17.46 6.19
CA ARG A 233 16.23 16.83 7.48
C ARG A 233 14.77 17.15 7.78
N ARG A 234 14.12 16.20 8.42
CA ARG A 234 12.79 16.38 8.99
C ARG A 234 12.92 16.46 10.51
N ILE A 235 12.57 17.61 11.07
CA ILE A 235 12.50 17.80 12.52
C ILE A 235 11.03 17.75 12.90
N VAL A 236 10.66 16.81 13.77
CA VAL A 236 9.32 16.68 14.32
C VAL A 236 9.35 17.15 15.76
N ALA A 237 8.59 18.18 16.08
CA ALA A 237 8.46 18.73 17.42
C ALA A 237 7.03 18.58 17.92
N THR A 238 6.83 17.80 18.99
CA THR A 238 5.53 17.70 19.67
C THR A 238 5.42 18.82 20.68
N LEU A 239 4.36 19.64 20.55
CA LEU A 239 4.14 20.80 21.41
C LEU A 239 2.96 20.57 22.36
N ARG A 240 3.09 21.04 23.61
CA ARG A 240 1.96 21.03 24.56
C ARG A 240 0.89 22.03 24.17
N ASN A 241 1.29 23.17 23.64
CA ASN A 241 0.41 24.26 23.22
C ASN A 241 0.65 24.57 21.73
N PRO A 242 -0.39 24.88 20.94
CA PRO A 242 -0.21 25.36 19.58
C PRO A 242 0.55 26.70 19.59
N VAL A 243 1.49 26.87 18.65
CA VAL A 243 2.26 28.10 18.47
C VAL A 243 2.06 28.66 17.07
N GLU A 244 2.23 29.97 16.92
CA GLU A 244 2.36 30.60 15.60
C GLU A 244 3.76 30.32 15.06
N TYR A 245 3.88 29.42 14.10
CA TYR A 245 5.17 28.98 13.55
C TYR A 245 5.68 29.82 12.37
N GLY A 246 5.01 30.93 12.05
CA GLY A 246 5.47 31.83 10.99
C GLY A 246 6.92 32.32 11.17
N ALA A 247 7.33 32.50 12.41
CA ALA A 247 8.71 32.87 12.75
C ALA A 247 9.74 31.76 12.39
N LEU A 248 9.34 30.49 12.42
CA LEU A 248 10.25 29.38 12.05
C LEU A 248 10.62 29.41 10.57
N ALA A 249 9.79 29.92 9.70
CA ALA A 249 10.10 30.09 8.30
C ALA A 249 11.26 31.07 8.05
N THR A 250 11.62 31.89 9.03
CA THR A 250 12.77 32.81 8.98
C THR A 250 14.08 32.21 9.47
N VAL A 251 14.02 31.01 10.08
CA VAL A 251 15.22 30.29 10.55
C VAL A 251 16.02 29.83 9.33
N PRO A 252 17.29 30.19 9.19
CA PRO A 252 18.10 29.79 8.04
C PRO A 252 18.10 28.27 7.86
N GLY A 253 17.82 27.80 6.64
CA GLY A 253 17.76 26.39 6.32
C GLY A 253 16.38 25.75 6.53
N VAL A 254 15.40 26.41 7.12
CA VAL A 254 14.01 25.95 7.15
C VAL A 254 13.39 26.25 5.79
N GLU A 255 12.89 25.21 5.13
CA GLU A 255 12.27 25.29 3.80
C GLU A 255 10.73 25.29 3.91
N ARG A 256 10.21 24.51 4.84
CA ARG A 256 8.76 24.33 5.03
C ARG A 256 8.43 23.91 6.45
N VAL A 257 7.30 24.41 6.97
CA VAL A 257 6.72 23.99 8.25
C VAL A 257 5.29 23.55 8.00
N THR A 258 4.92 22.37 8.51
CA THR A 258 3.56 21.83 8.46
C THR A 258 3.13 21.34 9.84
N THR A 259 1.84 21.19 10.05
CA THR A 259 1.28 20.66 11.31
C THR A 259 0.65 19.30 11.07
N GLU A 260 0.97 18.34 11.93
CA GLU A 260 0.38 17.00 11.95
C GLU A 260 -0.23 16.74 13.33
N GLY A 261 -1.48 17.16 13.53
CA GLY A 261 -2.13 17.10 14.85
C GLY A 261 -1.46 18.03 15.85
N ARG A 262 -0.73 17.49 16.83
CA ARG A 262 0.07 18.25 17.82
C ARG A 262 1.52 18.41 17.44
N ASP A 263 1.93 17.77 16.36
CA ASP A 263 3.31 17.79 15.90
C ASP A 263 3.52 18.89 14.87
N LEU A 264 4.61 19.61 15.03
CA LEU A 264 5.18 20.48 14.00
C LEU A 264 6.22 19.70 13.23
N VAL A 265 6.03 19.60 11.92
CA VAL A 265 6.98 18.97 11.01
C VAL A 265 7.71 20.05 10.24
N ILE A 266 9.01 20.14 10.45
CA ILE A 266 9.87 21.17 9.91
C ILE A 266 10.84 20.52 8.92
N HIS A 267 10.72 20.86 7.65
CA HIS A 267 11.62 20.42 6.58
C HIS A 267 12.75 21.42 6.43
N CYS A 268 13.98 20.96 6.50
CA CYS A 268 15.15 21.82 6.55
C CYS A 268 16.29 21.28 5.69
N ALA A 269 17.08 22.19 5.08
CA ALA A 269 18.40 21.85 4.55
C ALA A 269 19.37 21.54 5.70
N GLU A 270 20.11 20.44 5.59
CA GLU A 270 21.08 20.03 6.61
C GLU A 270 22.22 21.03 6.72
N ARG A 271 22.46 21.52 7.93
CA ARG A 271 23.58 22.39 8.26
C ARG A 271 24.00 22.30 9.71
N PRO A 272 25.23 22.67 10.05
CA PRO A 272 25.64 22.77 11.45
C PRO A 272 24.76 23.75 12.24
N GLY A 273 24.36 23.37 13.45
CA GLY A 273 23.55 24.21 14.34
C GLY A 273 22.03 24.25 14.01
N LEU A 274 21.57 23.63 12.92
CA LEU A 274 20.18 23.68 12.49
C LEU A 274 19.18 23.34 13.60
N VAL A 275 19.40 22.21 14.30
CA VAL A 275 18.49 21.75 15.36
C VAL A 275 18.42 22.76 16.51
N ALA A 276 19.56 23.33 16.90
CA ALA A 276 19.60 24.34 17.94
C ALA A 276 18.83 25.61 17.54
N ASP A 277 19.00 26.07 16.32
CA ASP A 277 18.29 27.26 15.82
C ASP A 277 16.77 27.04 15.71
N VAL A 278 16.34 25.82 15.28
CA VAL A 278 14.93 25.45 15.24
C VAL A 278 14.33 25.38 16.64
N VAL A 279 15.04 24.77 17.60
CA VAL A 279 14.60 24.72 19.01
C VAL A 279 14.51 26.13 19.60
N ALA A 280 15.49 26.99 19.37
CA ALA A 280 15.46 28.37 19.83
C ALA A 280 14.23 29.11 19.22
N GLY A 281 13.98 28.99 17.92
CA GLY A 281 12.82 29.60 17.27
C GLY A 281 11.49 29.09 17.80
N LEU A 282 11.38 27.80 18.16
CA LEU A 282 10.19 27.24 18.79
C LEU A 282 9.95 27.81 20.19
N VAL A 283 11.03 27.91 21.00
CA VAL A 283 10.95 28.48 22.37
C VAL A 283 10.62 29.97 22.31
N ASP A 284 11.23 30.73 21.42
CA ASP A 284 10.96 32.16 21.22
C ASP A 284 9.51 32.41 20.78
N ALA A 285 8.92 31.47 20.02
CA ALA A 285 7.50 31.49 19.66
C ALA A 285 6.56 31.06 20.80
N GLY A 286 7.08 30.77 22.01
CA GLY A 286 6.30 30.33 23.17
C GLY A 286 5.96 28.84 23.17
N GLY A 287 6.66 28.04 22.38
CA GLY A 287 6.44 26.60 22.28
C GLY A 287 6.96 25.84 23.52
N ASP A 288 6.08 25.07 24.15
CA ASP A 288 6.44 24.08 25.18
C ASP A 288 6.66 22.72 24.50
N ILE A 289 7.94 22.44 24.17
CA ILE A 289 8.35 21.23 23.45
C ILE A 289 8.31 20.05 24.42
N THR A 290 7.49 19.05 24.13
CA THR A 290 7.39 17.83 24.93
C THR A 290 8.18 16.67 24.33
N ASP A 291 8.40 16.68 23.01
CA ASP A 291 9.25 15.73 22.30
C ASP A 291 9.88 16.39 21.07
N LEU A 292 11.08 15.92 20.70
CA LEU A 292 11.78 16.36 19.50
C LEU A 292 12.51 15.20 18.85
N ALA A 293 12.19 14.94 17.59
CA ALA A 293 12.83 13.92 16.79
C ALA A 293 13.43 14.51 15.52
N VAL A 294 14.71 14.17 15.23
CA VAL A 294 15.34 14.49 13.94
C VAL A 294 15.35 13.23 13.10
N ARG A 295 14.67 13.27 11.97
CA ARG A 295 14.48 12.12 11.07
C ARG A 295 15.10 12.37 9.71
N ARG A 296 15.48 11.29 9.04
CA ARG A 296 15.76 11.34 7.60
C ARG A 296 14.44 11.51 6.84
N PRO A 297 14.50 12.07 5.62
CA PRO A 297 13.34 12.12 4.77
C PRO A 297 12.74 10.72 4.55
N SER A 298 11.43 10.64 4.41
CA SER A 298 10.66 9.44 4.12
C SER A 298 10.05 9.52 2.72
N LEU A 299 9.45 8.45 2.22
CA LEU A 299 8.67 8.48 0.99
C LEU A 299 7.49 9.48 1.06
N GLU A 300 6.96 9.75 2.26
CA GLU A 300 5.93 10.77 2.45
C GLU A 300 6.46 12.17 2.10
N ASP A 301 7.68 12.49 2.55
CA ASP A 301 8.33 13.77 2.23
C ASP A 301 8.60 13.88 0.73
N VAL A 302 8.98 12.77 0.07
CA VAL A 302 9.13 12.71 -1.38
C VAL A 302 7.81 12.99 -2.08
N PHE A 303 6.73 12.36 -1.64
CA PHE A 303 5.41 12.58 -2.23
C PHE A 303 4.96 14.04 -2.09
N VAL A 304 5.13 14.62 -0.89
CA VAL A 304 4.83 16.04 -0.64
C VAL A 304 5.66 16.96 -1.54
N ASN A 305 6.95 16.64 -1.72
CA ASN A 305 7.82 17.43 -2.60
C ASN A 305 7.38 17.36 -4.07
N LEU A 306 6.93 16.19 -4.54
CA LEU A 306 6.49 15.99 -5.92
C LEU A 306 5.11 16.60 -6.21
N THR A 307 4.20 16.61 -5.25
CA THR A 307 2.78 16.93 -5.48
C THR A 307 2.31 18.20 -4.78
N GLY A 308 3.01 18.63 -3.74
CA GLY A 308 2.57 19.71 -2.85
C GLY A 308 1.48 19.31 -1.85
N GLU A 309 1.05 18.05 -1.84
CA GLU A 309 -0.05 17.53 -1.03
C GLU A 309 0.43 16.39 -0.11
N ALA A 310 -0.17 16.24 1.07
CA ALA A 310 0.13 15.15 1.99
C ALA A 310 -0.51 13.82 1.52
N LEU A 311 0.10 12.69 1.89
CA LEU A 311 -0.44 11.36 1.61
C LEU A 311 -1.66 11.02 2.49
N ARG A 312 -1.66 11.53 3.72
CA ARG A 312 -2.76 11.35 4.67
C ARG A 312 -3.68 12.55 4.61
N ASP A 313 -4.97 12.30 4.33
CA ASP A 313 -6.00 13.28 4.65
C ASP A 313 -6.07 13.30 6.19
N TYR A 314 -5.60 14.37 6.81
CA TYR A 314 -5.94 14.61 8.21
C TYR A 314 -7.45 14.87 8.22
N GLU A 315 -8.22 13.87 8.66
CA GLU A 315 -9.63 14.10 9.00
C GLU A 315 -9.66 15.21 10.06
N ALA A 316 -10.26 16.33 9.65
CA ALA A 316 -10.49 17.51 10.50
C ALA A 316 -11.58 17.23 11.53
#